data_20d0a7cc88746a1a7e7d3f6d6241199c
#
_entry.id   20d0a7cc88746a1a7e7d3f6d6241199c
#
_cell.length_a   1.000
_cell.length_b   1.000
_cell.length_c   1.000
_cell.angle_alpha   90.00
_cell.angle_beta   90.00
_cell.angle_gamma   90.00
#
_symmetry.space_group_name_H-M   'P 1'
#
loop_
_entity.id
_entity.type
_entity.pdbx_description
1 polymer ?
#
loop_
_entity_poly.entity_id
_entity_poly.type
_entity_poly.pdbx_seq_one_letter_code
_entity_poly.pdbx_strand_id
1 'polypeptide(L)'
;MSQQQAKILIFDSGVGGLSVYKEIQAKLPQLDYLYIFDNAAYPYGELEHETLIARVNTLVSSLVEKHQIDLVVIACNTASTIVLPTLRAKLSVPVVGVVPAIKPASSLANKAVGLIATPATITRPYTHDLIRDFSQSKPVELLGSTRLVDMAEEKLRGKPIDLEELKQILIPIDNKVDVAVLGCTHFPLIKQEIQQVLSGNVALVDSGEAIARRVMDLLKDKVSAGLDGSGTREIFSSAPPWEEGALNIALHELGFSPVQYYPIEI
;
A
#
# COMPACT_ATOMS: atom_id res chain seq x y z
N MET A 1 28.66 20.05 -9.19
CA MET A 1 27.28 19.73 -9.53
C MET A 1 26.69 19.10 -8.28
N SER A 2 25.69 19.74 -7.64
CA SER A 2 24.98 19.09 -6.50
C SER A 2 24.32 17.82 -7.03
N GLN A 3 24.67 16.67 -6.50
CA GLN A 3 23.97 15.44 -6.81
C GLN A 3 22.53 15.62 -6.33
N GLN A 4 21.59 15.59 -7.27
CA GLN A 4 20.16 15.68 -6.96
C GLN A 4 19.77 14.37 -6.28
N GLN A 5 19.06 14.45 -5.15
CA GLN A 5 18.53 13.28 -4.47
C GLN A 5 17.51 12.57 -5.37
N ALA A 6 17.52 11.24 -5.38
CA ALA A 6 16.52 10.48 -6.11
C ALA A 6 15.14 10.70 -5.47
N LYS A 7 14.12 10.85 -6.32
CA LYS A 7 12.73 11.10 -5.92
C LYS A 7 11.82 9.92 -6.24
N ILE A 8 11.08 9.45 -5.24
CA ILE A 8 10.11 8.37 -5.37
C ILE A 8 8.69 8.93 -5.37
N LEU A 9 7.90 8.52 -6.36
CA LEU A 9 6.45 8.71 -6.36
C LEU A 9 5.78 7.48 -5.76
N ILE A 10 5.00 7.65 -4.70
CA ILE A 10 4.14 6.61 -4.10
C ILE A 10 2.69 6.95 -4.40
N PHE A 11 2.00 6.07 -5.08
CA PHE A 11 0.59 6.19 -5.43
C PHE A 11 -0.26 5.19 -4.65
N ASP A 12 -1.38 5.66 -4.11
CA ASP A 12 -2.45 4.80 -3.55
C ASP A 12 -3.84 5.38 -3.86
N SER A 13 -4.89 4.61 -3.64
CA SER A 13 -6.28 5.09 -3.68
C SER A 13 -6.67 5.92 -2.46
N GLY A 14 -6.01 5.67 -1.32
CA GLY A 14 -6.21 6.32 -0.03
C GLY A 14 -4.88 6.50 0.70
N VAL A 15 -4.91 6.50 2.01
CA VAL A 15 -3.71 6.70 2.84
C VAL A 15 -3.07 5.38 3.35
N GLY A 16 -3.59 4.24 2.95
CA GLY A 16 -3.04 2.92 3.32
C GLY A 16 -1.58 2.72 2.91
N GLY A 17 -1.20 3.24 1.73
CA GLY A 17 0.16 3.20 1.20
C GLY A 17 1.22 3.87 2.09
N LEU A 18 0.82 4.62 3.11
CA LEU A 18 1.72 5.12 4.15
C LEU A 18 2.41 3.96 4.92
N SER A 19 1.80 2.78 4.96
CA SER A 19 2.43 1.58 5.50
C SER A 19 3.66 1.18 4.68
N VAL A 20 3.55 1.23 3.35
CA VAL A 20 4.65 0.95 2.41
C VAL A 20 5.69 2.07 2.45
N TYR A 21 5.25 3.33 2.50
CA TYR A 21 6.13 4.48 2.66
C TYR A 21 7.04 4.33 3.90
N LYS A 22 6.48 3.96 5.07
CA LYS A 22 7.25 3.77 6.31
C LYS A 22 8.40 2.76 6.13
N GLU A 23 8.15 1.64 5.45
CA GLU A 23 9.16 0.61 5.19
C GLU A 23 10.26 1.11 4.23
N ILE A 24 9.89 1.86 3.19
CA ILE A 24 10.85 2.43 2.25
C ILE A 24 11.69 3.52 2.94
N GLN A 25 11.03 4.43 3.64
CA GLN A 25 11.66 5.55 4.33
C GLN A 25 12.64 5.09 5.42
N ALA A 26 12.30 4.02 6.15
CA ALA A 26 13.19 3.44 7.16
C ALA A 26 14.53 2.94 6.56
N LYS A 27 14.54 2.50 5.31
CA LYS A 27 15.75 2.03 4.59
C LYS A 27 16.44 3.14 3.78
N LEU A 28 15.69 4.13 3.34
CA LEU A 28 16.13 5.20 2.43
C LEU A 28 15.66 6.59 2.91
N PRO A 29 16.02 7.00 4.15
CA PRO A 29 15.52 8.25 4.77
C PRO A 29 15.95 9.53 4.03
N GLN A 30 17.02 9.45 3.25
CA GLN A 30 17.62 10.58 2.53
C GLN A 30 16.89 10.91 1.22
N LEU A 31 16.02 10.04 0.70
CA LEU A 31 15.34 10.27 -0.58
C LEU A 31 14.21 11.29 -0.47
N ASP A 32 13.88 11.92 -1.62
CA ASP A 32 12.69 12.74 -1.75
C ASP A 32 11.47 11.84 -2.01
N TYR A 33 10.38 12.13 -1.31
CA TYR A 33 9.13 11.39 -1.42
C TYR A 33 8.00 12.31 -1.85
N LEU A 34 7.30 11.88 -2.89
CA LEU A 34 6.03 12.46 -3.31
C LEU A 34 4.97 11.37 -3.18
N TYR A 35 4.02 11.58 -2.28
CA TYR A 35 2.88 10.70 -2.10
C TYR A 35 1.66 11.30 -2.79
N ILE A 36 0.89 10.52 -3.53
CA ILE A 36 -0.40 10.92 -4.09
C ILE A 36 -1.44 9.86 -3.78
N PHE A 37 -2.61 10.29 -3.31
CA PHE A 37 -3.77 9.42 -3.18
C PHE A 37 -4.97 9.94 -3.97
N ASP A 38 -5.68 9.02 -4.63
CA ASP A 38 -6.81 9.35 -5.49
C ASP A 38 -8.12 9.36 -4.71
N ASN A 39 -8.24 10.33 -3.78
CA ASN A 39 -9.41 10.47 -2.91
C ASN A 39 -10.71 10.74 -3.68
N ALA A 40 -10.64 11.32 -4.89
CA ALA A 40 -11.81 11.59 -5.72
C ALA A 40 -12.51 10.31 -6.20
N ALA A 41 -11.80 9.19 -6.25
CA ALA A 41 -12.31 7.91 -6.73
C ALA A 41 -12.19 6.77 -5.69
N TYR A 42 -11.95 7.13 -4.43
CA TYR A 42 -11.93 6.17 -3.32
C TYR A 42 -13.34 5.66 -3.01
N PRO A 43 -13.56 4.36 -2.73
CA PRO A 43 -12.56 3.27 -2.74
C PRO A 43 -12.43 2.58 -4.11
N TYR A 44 -11.22 2.24 -4.51
CA TYR A 44 -10.90 1.62 -5.81
C TYR A 44 -11.50 0.23 -6.04
N GLY A 45 -11.96 -0.42 -4.98
CA GLY A 45 -12.63 -1.72 -5.08
C GLY A 45 -13.95 -1.69 -5.85
N GLU A 46 -14.57 -0.53 -5.99
CA GLU A 46 -15.87 -0.33 -6.63
C GLU A 46 -15.76 0.22 -8.07
N LEU A 47 -14.56 0.55 -8.53
CA LEU A 47 -14.35 1.12 -9.85
C LEU A 47 -14.33 0.07 -10.96
N GLU A 48 -14.89 0.45 -12.10
CA GLU A 48 -14.71 -0.26 -13.36
C GLU A 48 -13.23 -0.25 -13.78
N HIS A 49 -12.77 -1.35 -14.40
CA HIS A 49 -11.37 -1.55 -14.76
C HIS A 49 -10.77 -0.42 -15.60
N GLU A 50 -11.49 -0.02 -16.65
CA GLU A 50 -11.04 1.02 -17.58
C GLU A 50 -10.91 2.37 -16.91
N THR A 51 -11.88 2.73 -16.06
CA THR A 51 -11.85 3.94 -15.26
C THR A 51 -10.65 3.95 -14.31
N LEU A 52 -10.41 2.84 -13.60
CA LEU A 52 -9.28 2.70 -12.70
C LEU A 52 -7.94 2.87 -13.45
N ILE A 53 -7.79 2.20 -14.60
CA ILE A 53 -6.59 2.30 -15.45
C ILE A 53 -6.39 3.74 -15.94
N ALA A 54 -7.44 4.40 -16.44
CA ALA A 54 -7.36 5.78 -16.92
C ALA A 54 -6.92 6.74 -15.81
N ARG A 55 -7.55 6.67 -14.63
CA ARG A 55 -7.22 7.53 -13.48
C ARG A 55 -5.78 7.37 -13.04
N VAL A 56 -5.35 6.15 -12.78
CA VAL A 56 -3.97 5.88 -12.30
C VAL A 56 -2.94 6.32 -13.34
N ASN A 57 -3.16 5.98 -14.62
CA ASN A 57 -2.26 6.41 -15.69
C ASN A 57 -2.17 7.94 -15.80
N THR A 58 -3.29 8.65 -15.68
CA THR A 58 -3.31 10.12 -15.77
C THR A 58 -2.58 10.76 -14.60
N LEU A 59 -2.92 10.38 -13.37
CA LEU A 59 -2.28 10.91 -12.16
C LEU A 59 -0.78 10.63 -12.13
N VAL A 60 -0.41 9.37 -12.32
CA VAL A 60 1.00 8.96 -12.21
C VAL A 60 1.85 9.57 -13.33
N SER A 61 1.38 9.55 -14.58
CA SER A 61 2.13 10.13 -15.70
C SER A 61 2.32 11.63 -15.55
N SER A 62 1.26 12.37 -15.17
CA SER A 62 1.33 13.81 -14.95
C SER A 62 2.36 14.17 -13.86
N LEU A 63 2.40 13.41 -12.76
CA LEU A 63 3.36 13.66 -11.69
C LEU A 63 4.79 13.27 -12.08
N VAL A 64 4.96 12.17 -12.81
CA VAL A 64 6.30 11.76 -13.32
C VAL A 64 6.87 12.84 -14.24
N GLU A 65 6.05 13.40 -15.13
CA GLU A 65 6.48 14.46 -16.04
C GLU A 65 6.83 15.78 -15.31
N LYS A 66 6.07 16.14 -14.27
CA LYS A 66 6.25 17.42 -13.57
C LYS A 66 7.37 17.41 -12.52
N HIS A 67 7.63 16.27 -11.87
CA HIS A 67 8.42 16.23 -10.64
C HIS A 67 9.73 15.45 -10.74
N GLN A 68 10.19 15.11 -11.96
CA GLN A 68 11.47 14.40 -12.17
C GLN A 68 11.58 13.14 -11.30
N ILE A 69 10.57 12.29 -11.35
CA ILE A 69 10.49 11.05 -10.57
C ILE A 69 11.50 10.01 -11.10
N ASP A 70 12.20 9.34 -10.20
CA ASP A 70 13.17 8.29 -10.52
C ASP A 70 12.58 6.88 -10.43
N LEU A 71 11.53 6.70 -9.63
CA LEU A 71 10.85 5.42 -9.44
C LEU A 71 9.43 5.64 -8.96
N VAL A 72 8.51 4.82 -9.45
CA VAL A 72 7.10 4.81 -9.04
C VAL A 72 6.80 3.55 -8.23
N VAL A 73 6.11 3.73 -7.09
CA VAL A 73 5.53 2.64 -6.31
C VAL A 73 4.01 2.75 -6.37
N ILE A 74 3.34 1.75 -6.91
CA ILE A 74 1.88 1.62 -6.82
C ILE A 74 1.60 0.87 -5.52
N ALA A 75 1.34 1.62 -4.46
CA ALA A 75 1.14 1.11 -3.11
C ALA A 75 -0.31 0.68 -2.83
N CYS A 76 -1.11 0.45 -3.86
CA CYS A 76 -2.48 -0.05 -3.77
C CYS A 76 -2.53 -1.48 -4.32
N ASN A 77 -2.90 -2.47 -3.49
CA ASN A 77 -3.04 -3.85 -3.95
C ASN A 77 -4.10 -3.96 -5.05
N THR A 78 -5.26 -3.33 -4.86
CA THR A 78 -6.35 -3.34 -5.85
C THR A 78 -5.89 -2.77 -7.20
N ALA A 79 -5.21 -1.63 -7.21
CA ALA A 79 -4.68 -1.02 -8.43
C ALA A 79 -3.57 -1.88 -9.06
N SER A 80 -2.63 -2.36 -8.28
CA SER A 80 -1.48 -3.14 -8.76
C SER A 80 -1.88 -4.39 -9.55
N THR A 81 -3.01 -5.01 -9.23
CA THR A 81 -3.50 -6.18 -9.96
C THR A 81 -3.92 -5.88 -11.41
N ILE A 82 -4.06 -4.60 -11.77
CA ILE A 82 -4.61 -4.17 -13.07
C ILE A 82 -3.65 -3.24 -13.82
N VAL A 83 -3.11 -2.21 -13.15
CA VAL A 83 -2.48 -1.07 -13.84
C VAL A 83 -1.01 -1.29 -14.22
N LEU A 84 -0.32 -2.24 -13.59
CA LEU A 84 1.13 -2.40 -13.78
C LEU A 84 1.56 -2.60 -15.24
N PRO A 85 0.87 -3.42 -16.06
CA PRO A 85 1.25 -3.60 -17.46
C PRO A 85 1.21 -2.29 -18.26
N THR A 86 0.14 -1.50 -18.10
CA THR A 86 -0.05 -0.24 -18.82
C THR A 86 0.93 0.84 -18.37
N LEU A 87 1.18 0.98 -17.06
CA LEU A 87 2.15 1.93 -16.53
C LEU A 87 3.58 1.59 -16.98
N ARG A 88 3.97 0.31 -16.92
CA ARG A 88 5.30 -0.13 -17.35
C ARG A 88 5.54 0.05 -18.84
N ALA A 89 4.49 -0.03 -19.65
CA ALA A 89 4.57 0.25 -21.09
C ALA A 89 4.69 1.77 -21.39
N LYS A 90 4.14 2.62 -20.53
CA LYS A 90 4.05 4.07 -20.75
C LYS A 90 5.21 4.84 -20.13
N LEU A 91 5.71 4.42 -18.97
CA LEU A 91 6.73 5.16 -18.23
C LEU A 91 8.15 4.65 -18.51
N SER A 92 9.08 5.57 -18.60
CA SER A 92 10.51 5.26 -18.74
C SER A 92 11.21 4.94 -17.41
N VAL A 93 10.54 5.24 -16.28
CA VAL A 93 11.05 4.97 -14.94
C VAL A 93 10.55 3.62 -14.41
N PRO A 94 11.31 2.95 -13.51
CA PRO A 94 10.87 1.69 -12.92
C PRO A 94 9.52 1.85 -12.17
N VAL A 95 8.64 0.84 -12.31
CA VAL A 95 7.35 0.78 -11.60
C VAL A 95 7.30 -0.48 -10.75
N VAL A 96 7.20 -0.29 -9.43
CA VAL A 96 7.04 -1.35 -8.43
C VAL A 96 5.58 -1.38 -7.98
N GLY A 97 4.97 -2.54 -8.00
CA GLY A 97 3.59 -2.74 -7.52
C GLY A 97 3.56 -3.58 -6.25
N VAL A 98 2.59 -3.31 -5.40
CA VAL A 98 2.34 -4.07 -4.17
C VAL A 98 1.29 -5.15 -4.44
N VAL A 99 1.63 -6.39 -4.15
CA VAL A 99 0.73 -7.54 -4.31
C VAL A 99 0.71 -8.38 -3.03
N PRO A 100 -0.36 -9.16 -2.78
CA PRO A 100 -0.45 -9.99 -1.58
C PRO A 100 0.73 -10.94 -1.42
N ALA A 101 1.29 -11.02 -0.22
CA ALA A 101 2.52 -11.77 0.11
C ALA A 101 2.26 -13.29 0.28
N ILE A 102 1.56 -13.92 -0.68
CA ILE A 102 1.15 -15.35 -0.63
C ILE A 102 2.36 -16.26 -0.53
N LYS A 103 3.38 -16.05 -1.37
CA LYS A 103 4.57 -16.92 -1.41
C LYS A 103 5.30 -16.98 -0.06
N PRO A 104 5.72 -15.86 0.57
CA PRO A 104 6.38 -15.92 1.87
C PRO A 104 5.46 -16.46 2.96
N ALA A 105 4.17 -16.12 2.96
CA ALA A 105 3.21 -16.66 3.93
C ALA A 105 3.07 -18.18 3.81
N SER A 106 2.97 -18.72 2.61
CA SER A 106 2.87 -20.17 2.39
C SER A 106 4.12 -20.93 2.81
N SER A 107 5.29 -20.30 2.71
CA SER A 107 6.55 -20.88 3.19
C SER A 107 6.64 -20.91 4.72
N LEU A 108 5.97 -20.00 5.41
CA LEU A 108 5.93 -19.92 6.88
C LEU A 108 4.83 -20.81 7.48
N ALA A 109 3.72 -20.99 6.76
CA ALA A 109 2.55 -21.70 7.27
C ALA A 109 2.81 -23.18 7.44
N ASN A 110 2.38 -23.73 8.57
CA ASN A 110 2.32 -25.17 8.81
C ASN A 110 0.90 -25.71 8.59
N LYS A 111 -0.14 -24.91 8.89
CA LYS A 111 -1.55 -25.32 8.85
C LYS A 111 -2.24 -24.75 7.60
N ALA A 112 -2.43 -23.46 7.55
CA ALA A 112 -3.13 -22.77 6.46
C ALA A 112 -2.76 -21.28 6.44
N VAL A 113 -2.94 -20.65 5.29
CA VAL A 113 -2.74 -19.19 5.10
C VAL A 113 -4.09 -18.50 5.08
N GLY A 114 -4.25 -17.42 5.84
CA GLY A 114 -5.34 -16.47 5.69
C GLY A 114 -4.95 -15.36 4.71
N LEU A 115 -5.79 -15.01 3.77
CA LEU A 115 -5.65 -13.79 2.99
C LEU A 115 -6.73 -12.80 3.40
N ILE A 116 -6.34 -11.76 4.15
CA ILE A 116 -7.19 -10.64 4.52
C ILE A 116 -6.97 -9.54 3.49
N ALA A 117 -7.99 -9.19 2.70
CA ALA A 117 -7.88 -8.18 1.66
C ALA A 117 -9.22 -7.46 1.44
N THR A 118 -9.27 -6.55 0.47
CA THR A 118 -10.57 -5.99 0.04
C THR A 118 -11.34 -7.03 -0.78
N PRO A 119 -12.68 -6.98 -0.82
CA PRO A 119 -13.49 -7.86 -1.67
C PRO A 119 -13.01 -7.88 -3.13
N ALA A 120 -12.69 -6.72 -3.68
CA ALA A 120 -12.16 -6.63 -5.04
C ALA A 120 -10.82 -7.39 -5.20
N THR A 121 -9.92 -7.31 -4.25
CA THR A 121 -8.62 -8.01 -4.32
C THR A 121 -8.80 -9.52 -4.27
N ILE A 122 -9.66 -10.06 -3.39
CA ILE A 122 -9.84 -11.51 -3.27
C ILE A 122 -10.55 -12.14 -4.47
N THR A 123 -11.35 -11.39 -5.21
CA THR A 123 -12.09 -11.88 -6.40
C THR A 123 -11.30 -11.77 -7.70
N ARG A 124 -10.15 -11.08 -7.72
CA ARG A 124 -9.36 -10.87 -8.94
C ARG A 124 -8.70 -12.17 -9.43
N PRO A 125 -8.73 -12.45 -10.75
CA PRO A 125 -8.00 -13.57 -11.34
C PRO A 125 -6.51 -13.59 -10.94
N TYR A 126 -5.86 -12.43 -10.93
CA TYR A 126 -4.48 -12.28 -10.52
C TYR A 126 -4.21 -12.83 -9.11
N THR A 127 -5.11 -12.58 -8.15
CA THR A 127 -4.98 -13.11 -6.77
C THR A 127 -5.12 -14.64 -6.75
N HIS A 128 -6.06 -15.17 -7.53
CA HIS A 128 -6.23 -16.63 -7.68
C HIS A 128 -5.01 -17.30 -8.34
N ASP A 129 -4.41 -16.62 -9.33
CA ASP A 129 -3.16 -17.08 -9.95
C ASP A 129 -2.01 -17.10 -8.93
N LEU A 130 -1.86 -16.04 -8.11
CA LEU A 130 -0.87 -16.02 -7.02
C LEU A 130 -1.08 -17.18 -6.03
N ILE A 131 -2.32 -17.45 -5.65
CA ILE A 131 -2.64 -18.57 -4.74
C ILE A 131 -2.29 -19.90 -5.40
N ARG A 132 -2.75 -20.15 -6.62
CA ARG A 132 -2.46 -21.38 -7.37
C ARG A 132 -0.95 -21.63 -7.52
N ASP A 133 -0.20 -20.57 -7.87
CA ASP A 133 1.21 -20.71 -8.24
C ASP A 133 2.13 -20.74 -7.01
N PHE A 134 1.73 -20.16 -5.89
CA PHE A 134 2.61 -19.95 -4.74
C PHE A 134 2.11 -20.47 -3.39
N SER A 135 0.89 -21.03 -3.30
CA SER A 135 0.39 -21.53 -2.01
C SER A 135 1.08 -22.81 -1.53
N GLN A 136 1.87 -23.48 -2.40
CA GLN A 136 2.59 -24.71 -2.06
C GLN A 136 1.65 -25.81 -1.52
N SER A 137 0.45 -25.92 -2.09
CA SER A 137 -0.62 -26.84 -1.65
C SER A 137 -1.17 -26.55 -0.25
N LYS A 138 -0.82 -25.43 0.36
CA LYS A 138 -1.44 -24.99 1.62
C LYS A 138 -2.86 -24.49 1.35
N PRO A 139 -3.83 -24.82 2.21
CA PRO A 139 -5.14 -24.17 2.16
C PRO A 139 -5.01 -22.66 2.33
N VAL A 140 -5.78 -21.90 1.55
CA VAL A 140 -5.85 -20.45 1.67
C VAL A 140 -7.27 -20.04 2.00
N GLU A 141 -7.48 -19.52 3.20
CA GLU A 141 -8.76 -18.96 3.66
C GLU A 141 -8.85 -17.48 3.24
N LEU A 142 -9.91 -17.11 2.55
CA LEU A 142 -10.11 -15.77 2.02
C LEU A 142 -11.04 -14.95 2.93
N LEU A 143 -10.62 -13.77 3.31
CA LEU A 143 -11.42 -12.81 4.05
C LEU A 143 -11.42 -11.45 3.35
N GLY A 144 -12.56 -11.06 2.77
CA GLY A 144 -12.77 -9.75 2.16
C GLY A 144 -13.48 -8.80 3.11
N SER A 145 -12.88 -7.62 3.37
CA SER A 145 -13.52 -6.58 4.18
C SER A 145 -13.13 -5.19 3.72
N THR A 146 -14.12 -4.34 3.44
CA THR A 146 -13.96 -2.90 3.29
C THR A 146 -13.91 -2.20 4.63
N ARG A 147 -14.64 -2.70 5.63
CA ARG A 147 -14.70 -2.10 6.96
C ARG A 147 -13.32 -2.02 7.64
N LEU A 148 -12.42 -3.00 7.39
CA LEU A 148 -11.03 -2.93 7.88
C LEU A 148 -10.25 -1.78 7.26
N VAL A 149 -10.58 -1.37 6.04
CA VAL A 149 -9.99 -0.19 5.39
C VAL A 149 -10.44 1.06 6.13
N ASP A 150 -11.76 1.19 6.39
CA ASP A 150 -12.32 2.33 7.13
C ASP A 150 -11.73 2.44 8.53
N MET A 151 -11.61 1.32 9.25
CA MET A 151 -10.97 1.29 10.57
C MET A 151 -9.53 1.83 10.54
N ALA A 152 -8.76 1.48 9.52
CA ALA A 152 -7.39 1.98 9.37
C ALA A 152 -7.36 3.49 9.07
N GLU A 153 -8.26 3.97 8.21
CA GLU A 153 -8.44 5.39 7.92
C GLU A 153 -8.89 6.18 9.17
N GLU A 154 -9.82 5.64 9.93
CA GLU A 154 -10.30 6.20 11.20
C GLU A 154 -9.18 6.28 12.24
N LYS A 155 -8.42 5.19 12.40
CA LYS A 155 -7.27 5.14 13.32
C LYS A 155 -6.20 6.19 12.98
N LEU A 156 -5.89 6.37 11.71
CA LEU A 156 -4.92 7.37 11.27
C LEU A 156 -5.39 8.79 11.64
N ARG A 157 -6.69 9.02 11.76
CA ARG A 157 -7.30 10.29 12.21
C ARG A 157 -7.54 10.36 13.72
N GLY A 158 -6.92 9.46 14.48
CA GLY A 158 -6.96 9.46 15.95
C GLY A 158 -8.19 8.78 16.57
N LYS A 159 -9.05 8.10 15.77
CA LYS A 159 -10.18 7.35 16.32
C LYS A 159 -9.70 5.99 16.83
N PRO A 160 -10.20 5.53 17.99
CA PRO A 160 -9.86 4.20 18.50
C PRO A 160 -10.52 3.12 17.63
N ILE A 161 -9.85 1.95 17.53
CA ILE A 161 -10.41 0.77 16.88
C ILE A 161 -11.38 0.08 17.84
N ASP A 162 -12.59 -0.25 17.37
CA ASP A 162 -13.49 -1.14 18.07
C ASP A 162 -12.99 -2.59 17.93
N LEU A 163 -12.39 -3.12 19.01
CA LEU A 163 -11.79 -4.45 19.02
C LEU A 163 -12.85 -5.56 18.95
N GLU A 164 -14.07 -5.32 19.43
CA GLU A 164 -15.15 -6.31 19.34
C GLU A 164 -15.66 -6.41 17.89
N GLU A 165 -15.87 -5.27 17.21
CA GLU A 165 -16.19 -5.25 15.78
C GLU A 165 -15.06 -5.92 14.96
N LEU A 166 -13.79 -5.58 15.23
CA LEU A 166 -12.64 -6.17 14.55
C LEU A 166 -12.60 -7.69 14.73
N LYS A 167 -12.87 -8.18 15.95
CA LYS A 167 -12.93 -9.60 16.25
C LYS A 167 -14.04 -10.31 15.46
N GLN A 168 -15.23 -9.72 15.38
CA GLN A 168 -16.34 -10.28 14.60
C GLN A 168 -15.98 -10.40 13.11
N ILE A 169 -15.29 -9.40 12.55
CA ILE A 169 -14.83 -9.43 11.16
C ILE A 169 -13.85 -10.58 10.92
N LEU A 170 -12.98 -10.88 11.89
CA LEU A 170 -11.92 -11.88 11.74
C LEU A 170 -12.34 -13.33 12.06
N ILE A 171 -13.54 -13.56 12.61
CA ILE A 171 -14.08 -14.90 12.91
C ILE A 171 -13.92 -15.91 11.76
N PRO A 172 -14.15 -15.55 10.48
CA PRO A 172 -14.05 -16.52 9.38
C PRO A 172 -12.69 -17.21 9.24
N ILE A 173 -11.61 -16.56 9.69
CA ILE A 173 -10.24 -17.09 9.61
C ILE A 173 -9.66 -17.47 10.98
N ASP A 174 -10.26 -16.98 12.06
CA ASP A 174 -9.78 -17.23 13.42
C ASP A 174 -9.74 -18.75 13.71
N ASN A 175 -8.71 -19.21 14.41
CA ASN A 175 -8.44 -20.61 14.69
C ASN A 175 -8.30 -21.55 13.44
N LYS A 176 -8.40 -21.03 12.21
CA LYS A 176 -8.24 -21.84 10.99
C LYS A 176 -6.84 -21.74 10.41
N VAL A 177 -6.17 -20.59 10.59
CA VAL A 177 -4.88 -20.28 9.98
C VAL A 177 -3.79 -20.11 11.04
N ASP A 178 -2.55 -20.32 10.66
CA ASP A 178 -1.36 -20.04 11.49
C ASP A 178 -0.51 -18.89 10.91
N VAL A 179 -0.79 -18.50 9.66
CA VAL A 179 -0.22 -17.31 9.02
C VAL A 179 -1.33 -16.53 8.35
N ALA A 180 -1.37 -15.21 8.49
CA ALA A 180 -2.31 -14.35 7.78
C ALA A 180 -1.59 -13.25 6.99
N VAL A 181 -1.94 -13.13 5.70
CA VAL A 181 -1.45 -12.09 4.80
C VAL A 181 -2.32 -10.86 4.94
N LEU A 182 -1.71 -9.71 5.23
CA LEU A 182 -2.34 -8.40 5.18
C LEU A 182 -2.30 -7.90 3.72
N GLY A 183 -3.29 -8.32 2.93
CA GLY A 183 -3.36 -8.12 1.48
C GLY A 183 -3.95 -6.77 1.04
N CYS A 184 -4.02 -5.80 1.94
CA CYS A 184 -4.35 -4.40 1.66
C CYS A 184 -3.37 -3.50 2.39
N THR A 185 -2.95 -2.40 1.77
CA THR A 185 -1.97 -1.45 2.34
C THR A 185 -2.46 -0.75 3.62
N HIS A 186 -3.76 -0.69 3.84
CA HIS A 186 -4.35 -0.18 5.08
C HIS A 186 -4.12 -1.12 6.27
N PHE A 187 -4.11 -2.42 6.07
CA PHE A 187 -4.13 -3.39 7.18
C PHE A 187 -2.86 -3.42 8.04
N PRO A 188 -1.64 -3.17 7.52
CA PRO A 188 -0.47 -2.98 8.36
C PRO A 188 -0.59 -1.82 9.36
N LEU A 189 -1.43 -0.80 9.06
CA LEU A 189 -1.69 0.32 9.98
C LEU A 189 -2.45 -0.10 11.25
N ILE A 190 -3.21 -1.20 11.18
CA ILE A 190 -3.99 -1.80 12.28
C ILE A 190 -3.47 -3.20 12.65
N LYS A 191 -2.22 -3.50 12.30
CA LYS A 191 -1.60 -4.83 12.52
C LYS A 191 -1.60 -5.25 13.98
N GLN A 192 -1.37 -4.29 14.89
CA GLN A 192 -1.34 -4.57 16.33
C GLN A 192 -2.71 -5.00 16.85
N GLU A 193 -3.78 -4.33 16.43
CA GLU A 193 -5.15 -4.64 16.82
C GLU A 193 -5.60 -5.98 16.21
N ILE A 194 -5.25 -6.25 14.93
CA ILE A 194 -5.50 -7.56 14.30
C ILE A 194 -4.82 -8.66 15.12
N GLN A 195 -3.54 -8.46 15.48
CA GLN A 195 -2.80 -9.43 16.29
C GLN A 195 -3.40 -9.65 17.67
N GLN A 196 -3.95 -8.59 18.27
CA GLN A 196 -4.57 -8.64 19.60
C GLN A 196 -5.86 -9.48 19.65
N VAL A 197 -6.66 -9.44 18.56
CA VAL A 197 -7.98 -10.10 18.54
C VAL A 197 -7.96 -11.50 17.92
N LEU A 198 -6.94 -11.84 17.14
CA LEU A 198 -6.78 -13.19 16.62
C LEU A 198 -6.38 -14.16 17.72
N SER A 199 -7.06 -15.30 17.77
CA SER A 199 -6.75 -16.38 18.71
C SER A 199 -5.46 -17.10 18.30
N GLY A 200 -4.68 -17.50 19.30
CA GLY A 200 -3.43 -18.23 19.04
C GLY A 200 -2.28 -17.34 18.55
N ASN A 201 -1.21 -17.98 18.08
CA ASN A 201 -0.01 -17.29 17.60
C ASN A 201 -0.02 -17.23 16.04
N VAL A 202 -0.92 -16.43 15.47
CA VAL A 202 -0.98 -16.23 14.02
C VAL A 202 0.10 -15.26 13.59
N ALA A 203 0.99 -15.67 12.68
CA ALA A 203 1.99 -14.77 12.12
C ALA A 203 1.36 -13.85 11.06
N LEU A 204 1.51 -12.54 11.23
CA LEU A 204 1.01 -11.55 10.26
C LEU A 204 2.11 -11.15 9.28
N VAL A 205 1.84 -11.33 7.99
CA VAL A 205 2.78 -11.07 6.88
C VAL A 205 2.19 -9.99 5.98
N ASP A 206 3.00 -9.01 5.60
CA ASP A 206 2.67 -8.01 4.59
C ASP A 206 3.79 -7.87 3.54
N SER A 207 3.59 -7.03 2.54
CA SER A 207 4.54 -6.86 1.44
C SER A 207 5.53 -5.72 1.64
N GLY A 208 5.38 -4.90 2.68
CA GLY A 208 6.08 -3.62 2.83
C GLY A 208 7.59 -3.74 2.78
N GLU A 209 8.18 -4.64 3.57
CA GLU A 209 9.63 -4.85 3.61
C GLU A 209 10.19 -5.35 2.26
N ALA A 210 9.47 -6.25 1.58
CA ALA A 210 9.87 -6.76 0.27
C ALA A 210 9.87 -5.65 -0.80
N ILE A 211 8.88 -4.76 -0.76
CA ILE A 211 8.82 -3.58 -1.62
C ILE A 211 9.98 -2.63 -1.31
N ALA A 212 10.26 -2.35 -0.04
CA ALA A 212 11.37 -1.49 0.36
C ALA A 212 12.72 -2.03 -0.13
N ARG A 213 12.97 -3.34 -0.01
CA ARG A 213 14.17 -3.98 -0.59
C ARG A 213 14.23 -3.82 -2.10
N ARG A 214 13.11 -4.04 -2.81
CA ARG A 214 13.06 -3.89 -4.27
C ARG A 214 13.34 -2.46 -4.73
N VAL A 215 12.81 -1.47 -4.02
CA VAL A 215 13.09 -0.05 -4.27
C VAL A 215 14.57 0.26 -4.07
N MET A 216 15.15 -0.21 -2.98
CA MET A 216 16.59 -0.05 -2.68
C MET A 216 17.46 -0.67 -3.79
N ASP A 217 17.15 -1.88 -4.26
CA ASP A 217 17.87 -2.55 -5.33
C ASP A 217 17.81 -1.76 -6.66
N LEU A 218 16.65 -1.19 -6.98
CA LEU A 218 16.46 -0.44 -8.22
C LEU A 218 17.15 0.94 -8.20
N LEU A 219 17.31 1.53 -7.03
CA LEU A 219 17.91 2.86 -6.85
C LEU A 219 19.38 2.81 -6.38
N LYS A 220 19.98 1.62 -6.24
CA LYS A 220 21.34 1.45 -5.70
C LYS A 220 22.40 2.36 -6.35
N ASP A 221 22.28 2.59 -7.66
CA ASP A 221 23.23 3.41 -8.42
C ASP A 221 22.90 4.93 -8.35
N LYS A 222 21.72 5.30 -7.83
CA LYS A 222 21.26 6.68 -7.67
C LYS A 222 21.34 7.16 -6.21
N VAL A 223 21.47 6.23 -5.26
CA VAL A 223 21.62 6.53 -3.84
C VAL A 223 23.10 6.72 -3.54
N SER A 224 23.54 7.97 -3.48
CA SER A 224 24.93 8.28 -3.10
C SER A 224 25.14 8.01 -1.62
N ALA A 225 26.18 7.25 -1.29
CA ALA A 225 26.67 7.13 0.08
C ALA A 225 27.17 8.50 0.56
N GLY A 226 26.59 9.04 1.63
CA GLY A 226 27.07 10.27 2.27
C GLY A 226 26.22 11.52 2.09
N LEU A 227 24.96 11.41 1.64
CA LEU A 227 24.01 12.51 1.79
C LEU A 227 23.50 12.53 3.24
N ASP A 228 24.08 13.42 4.05
CA ASP A 228 23.56 13.73 5.38
C ASP A 228 22.29 14.57 5.24
N GLY A 229 21.18 14.05 5.73
CA GLY A 229 19.92 14.76 5.78
C GLY A 229 18.72 13.89 5.39
N SER A 230 17.54 14.31 5.82
CA SER A 230 16.27 13.74 5.34
C SER A 230 15.83 14.44 4.07
N GLY A 231 15.37 13.69 3.06
CA GLY A 231 14.76 14.25 1.86
C GLY A 231 13.42 14.96 2.12
N THR A 232 12.90 15.63 1.12
CA THR A 232 11.58 16.28 1.15
C THR A 232 10.45 15.24 1.17
N ARG A 233 9.31 15.60 1.77
CA ARG A 233 8.12 14.73 1.84
C ARG A 233 6.90 15.56 1.51
N GLU A 234 6.44 15.40 0.29
CA GLU A 234 5.25 16.08 -0.24
C GLU A 234 4.10 15.10 -0.38
N ILE A 235 2.89 15.53 -0.08
CA ILE A 235 1.68 14.71 -0.22
C ILE A 235 0.59 15.45 -0.97
N PHE A 236 -0.02 14.76 -1.93
CA PHE A 236 -1.09 15.27 -2.77
C PHE A 236 -2.35 14.43 -2.64
N SER A 237 -3.50 15.06 -2.85
CA SER A 237 -4.80 14.38 -2.96
C SER A 237 -5.56 14.89 -4.18
N SER A 238 -6.23 13.98 -4.91
CA SER A 238 -7.06 14.36 -6.06
C SER A 238 -8.36 15.07 -5.68
N ALA A 239 -8.81 14.92 -4.42
CA ALA A 239 -9.96 15.62 -3.84
C ALA A 239 -9.71 15.87 -2.35
N PRO A 240 -10.37 16.87 -1.72
CA PRO A 240 -10.24 17.11 -0.29
C PRO A 240 -10.55 15.84 0.52
N PRO A 241 -9.64 15.38 1.39
CA PRO A 241 -9.90 14.24 2.25
C PRO A 241 -10.86 14.60 3.37
N TRP A 242 -11.65 13.63 3.84
CA TRP A 242 -12.46 13.82 5.02
C TRP A 242 -11.58 14.03 6.28
N GLU A 243 -12.04 14.84 7.24
CA GLU A 243 -11.27 15.18 8.45
C GLU A 243 -9.81 15.53 8.15
N GLU A 244 -9.57 16.35 7.13
CA GLU A 244 -8.23 16.73 6.66
C GLU A 244 -7.32 17.25 7.78
N GLY A 245 -7.86 18.00 8.74
CA GLY A 245 -7.08 18.51 9.87
C GLY A 245 -6.49 17.38 10.71
N ALA A 246 -7.27 16.36 11.04
CA ALA A 246 -6.81 15.18 11.78
C ALA A 246 -5.80 14.35 10.96
N LEU A 247 -6.04 14.21 9.67
CA LEU A 247 -5.11 13.54 8.76
C LEU A 247 -3.77 14.29 8.71
N ASN A 248 -3.77 15.62 8.59
CA ASN A 248 -2.54 16.41 8.54
C ASN A 248 -1.71 16.31 9.83
N ILE A 249 -2.33 16.11 11.00
CA ILE A 249 -1.60 15.84 12.25
C ILE A 249 -0.80 14.54 12.12
N ALA A 250 -1.44 13.44 11.70
CA ALA A 250 -0.78 12.16 11.51
C ALA A 250 0.31 12.19 10.42
N LEU A 251 0.08 12.92 9.33
CA LEU A 251 1.04 13.11 8.26
C LEU A 251 2.27 13.90 8.69
N HIS A 252 2.07 14.92 9.53
CA HIS A 252 3.18 15.69 10.11
C HIS A 252 4.11 14.81 10.97
N GLU A 253 3.58 13.85 11.74
CA GLU A 253 4.37 12.89 12.50
C GLU A 253 5.23 11.99 11.59
N LEU A 254 4.80 11.79 10.35
CA LEU A 254 5.55 11.05 9.32
C LEU A 254 6.51 11.94 8.51
N GLY A 255 6.56 13.22 8.83
CA GLY A 255 7.43 14.22 8.21
C GLY A 255 6.88 14.82 6.92
N PHE A 256 5.63 14.58 6.56
CA PHE A 256 4.98 15.18 5.39
C PHE A 256 4.59 16.65 5.64
N SER A 257 4.61 17.44 4.56
CA SER A 257 3.89 18.71 4.48
C SER A 257 2.38 18.48 4.58
N PRO A 258 1.56 19.51 4.88
CA PRO A 258 0.11 19.39 4.76
C PRO A 258 -0.31 18.92 3.36
N VAL A 259 -1.45 18.21 3.30
CA VAL A 259 -2.01 17.72 2.02
C VAL A 259 -2.21 18.88 1.04
N GLN A 260 -1.71 18.74 -0.17
CA GLN A 260 -1.91 19.64 -1.28
C GLN A 260 -2.96 19.06 -2.25
N TYR A 261 -3.75 19.94 -2.86
CA TYR A 261 -4.78 19.51 -3.78
C TYR A 261 -4.23 19.38 -5.21
N TYR A 262 -4.44 18.21 -5.82
CA TYR A 262 -4.02 17.89 -7.19
C TYR A 262 -5.20 17.35 -8.00
N PRO A 263 -6.14 18.20 -8.43
CA PRO A 263 -7.30 17.78 -9.21
C PRO A 263 -6.88 17.27 -10.59
N ILE A 264 -7.57 16.25 -11.09
CA ILE A 264 -7.45 15.80 -12.48
C ILE A 264 -8.81 15.79 -13.15
N GLU A 265 -8.83 16.15 -14.42
CA GLU A 265 -9.96 15.97 -15.31
C GLU A 265 -9.78 14.62 -16.04
N ILE A 266 -10.80 13.75 -15.94
CA ILE A 266 -10.84 12.45 -16.64
C ILE A 266 -12.17 12.30 -17.33
#